data_a8f4f15659f1dd769cffa9f6baac98aa
#
_entry.id   a8f4f15659f1dd769cffa9f6baac98aa
#
_cell.length_a   1.000
_cell.length_b   1.000
_cell.length_c   1.000
_cell.angle_alpha   90.00
_cell.angle_beta   90.00
_cell.angle_gamma   90.00
#
_symmetry.space_group_name_H-M   'P 1'
#
loop_
_entity.id
_entity.type
_entity.pdbx_description
1 polymer ?
#
loop_
_entity_poly.entity_id
_entity_poly.type
_entity_poly.pdbx_seq_one_letter_code
_entity_poly.pdbx_strand_id
1 'polypeptide(L)'
;QYPVLALVGSISETSRMQVRVAQEAGAKVVEMNIAELLRCGDIQKAAREAIELLHYGQDVVVVTAREHEDYLEAVKVGKEKGMSRTAVAKYAQSRIGELSALILKEAKVCGCFLTGGDTAISVNNYNHAHGAKLVEEVLPIIALIQLDGGDYPGLPCIVKGGSIGDREALAKSIVYFKERM
;
A
#
# COMPACT_ATOMS: atom_id res chain seq x y z
N GLN A 1 10.42 -15.61 10.04
CA GLN A 1 10.46 -14.16 9.69
C GLN A 1 9.08 -13.75 9.17
N TYR A 2 8.54 -12.61 9.66
CA TYR A 2 7.23 -12.13 9.20
C TYR A 2 7.30 -11.58 7.78
N PRO A 3 6.20 -11.66 7.00
CA PRO A 3 6.14 -11.10 5.64
C PRO A 3 6.09 -9.57 5.64
N VAL A 4 6.26 -9.00 4.46
CA VAL A 4 6.12 -7.56 4.18
C VAL A 4 4.73 -7.28 3.61
N LEU A 5 4.12 -6.17 4.04
CA LEU A 5 2.90 -5.62 3.46
C LEU A 5 3.24 -4.36 2.66
N ALA A 6 3.03 -4.38 1.36
CA ALA A 6 3.16 -3.20 0.52
C ALA A 6 1.76 -2.64 0.15
N LEU A 7 1.59 -1.33 0.29
CA LEU A 7 0.37 -0.61 -0.05
C LEU A 7 0.70 0.41 -1.13
N VAL A 8 0.24 0.14 -2.35
CA VAL A 8 0.55 0.94 -3.54
C VAL A 8 -0.68 1.73 -3.96
N GLY A 9 -0.80 2.95 -3.45
CA GLY A 9 -1.86 3.89 -3.81
C GLY A 9 -1.56 4.72 -5.07
N SER A 10 -0.37 4.60 -5.63
CA SER A 10 0.04 5.31 -6.85
C SER A 10 -0.41 4.57 -8.10
N ILE A 11 -0.92 5.32 -9.05
CA ILE A 11 -1.32 4.87 -10.40
C ILE A 11 -0.23 5.15 -11.46
N SER A 12 0.96 5.62 -11.04
CA SER A 12 2.06 5.92 -11.97
C SER A 12 2.56 4.66 -12.66
N GLU A 13 3.07 4.82 -13.87
CA GLU A 13 3.69 3.71 -14.60
C GLU A 13 4.89 3.14 -13.84
N THR A 14 5.68 4.00 -13.20
CA THR A 14 6.79 3.60 -12.33
C THR A 14 6.33 2.65 -11.23
N SER A 15 5.25 2.99 -10.50
CA SER A 15 4.70 2.13 -9.45
C SER A 15 4.19 0.80 -10.00
N ARG A 16 3.50 0.81 -11.13
CA ARG A 16 3.03 -0.44 -11.77
C ARG A 16 4.18 -1.35 -12.17
N MET A 17 5.24 -0.78 -12.75
CA MET A 17 6.44 -1.54 -13.08
C MET A 17 7.09 -2.16 -11.84
N GLN A 18 7.21 -1.41 -10.76
CA GLN A 18 7.75 -1.89 -9.49
C GLN A 18 6.93 -3.04 -8.91
N VAL A 19 5.60 -2.95 -9.01
CA VAL A 19 4.70 -4.04 -8.58
C VAL A 19 4.92 -5.31 -9.42
N ARG A 20 5.07 -5.19 -10.75
CA ARG A 20 5.37 -6.34 -11.62
C ARG A 20 6.67 -7.02 -11.26
N VAL A 21 7.73 -6.25 -11.05
CA VAL A 21 9.04 -6.79 -10.64
C VAL A 21 8.96 -7.48 -9.28
N ALA A 22 8.26 -6.90 -8.30
CA ALA A 22 8.07 -7.54 -7.01
C ALA A 22 7.26 -8.85 -7.13
N GLN A 23 6.24 -8.88 -8.00
CA GLN A 23 5.46 -10.08 -8.27
C GLN A 23 6.31 -11.18 -8.93
N GLU A 24 7.15 -10.84 -9.91
CA GLU A 24 8.12 -11.75 -10.53
C GLU A 24 9.12 -12.30 -9.49
N ALA A 25 9.48 -11.50 -8.48
CA ALA A 25 10.31 -11.90 -7.35
C ALA A 25 9.58 -12.75 -6.28
N GLY A 26 8.28 -13.02 -6.45
CA GLY A 26 7.50 -13.93 -5.61
C GLY A 26 6.44 -13.26 -4.72
N ALA A 27 6.37 -11.93 -4.65
CA ALA A 27 5.31 -11.25 -3.91
C ALA A 27 3.93 -11.52 -4.51
N LYS A 28 2.92 -11.60 -3.67
CA LYS A 28 1.52 -11.78 -4.08
C LYS A 28 0.82 -10.44 -4.24
N VAL A 29 0.10 -10.27 -5.32
CA VAL A 29 -0.63 -9.02 -5.60
C VAL A 29 -2.11 -9.19 -5.35
N VAL A 30 -2.63 -8.36 -4.45
CA VAL A 30 -4.07 -8.26 -4.12
C VAL A 30 -4.59 -6.94 -4.68
N GLU A 31 -5.66 -6.99 -5.43
CA GLU A 31 -6.30 -5.79 -5.96
C GLU A 31 -7.45 -5.34 -5.05
N MET A 32 -7.37 -4.10 -4.57
CA MET A 32 -8.49 -3.38 -4.01
C MET A 32 -9.11 -2.52 -5.12
N ASN A 33 -9.98 -3.14 -5.93
CA ASN A 33 -10.56 -2.48 -7.10
C ASN A 33 -11.48 -1.31 -6.70
N ILE A 34 -11.07 -0.09 -7.06
CA ILE A 34 -11.78 1.13 -6.63
C ILE A 34 -13.13 1.26 -7.30
N ALA A 35 -13.28 0.84 -8.57
CA ALA A 35 -14.58 0.86 -9.25
C ALA A 35 -15.59 -0.08 -8.55
N GLU A 36 -15.17 -1.27 -8.16
CA GLU A 36 -15.99 -2.19 -7.35
C GLU A 36 -16.36 -1.57 -6.00
N LEU A 37 -15.40 -0.99 -5.28
CA LEU A 37 -15.66 -0.34 -4.00
C LEU A 37 -16.66 0.80 -4.12
N LEU A 38 -16.57 1.61 -5.16
CA LEU A 38 -17.54 2.68 -5.42
C LEU A 38 -18.96 2.13 -5.68
N ARG A 39 -19.07 0.90 -6.21
CA ARG A 39 -20.36 0.26 -6.47
C ARG A 39 -20.95 -0.44 -5.24
N CYS A 40 -20.17 -1.20 -4.49
CA CYS A 40 -20.64 -2.08 -3.41
C CYS A 40 -20.09 -1.74 -2.02
N GLY A 41 -19.00 -0.97 -1.90
CA GLY A 41 -18.40 -0.56 -0.63
C GLY A 41 -17.71 -1.65 0.18
N ASP A 42 -17.54 -2.87 -0.37
CA ASP A 42 -16.98 -4.01 0.37
C ASP A 42 -15.46 -4.08 0.27
N ILE A 43 -14.78 -3.59 1.30
CA ILE A 43 -13.32 -3.66 1.47
C ILE A 43 -12.87 -5.01 2.06
N GLN A 44 -13.77 -5.80 2.64
CA GLN A 44 -13.45 -7.03 3.37
C GLN A 44 -12.88 -8.12 2.48
N LYS A 45 -13.27 -8.15 1.20
CA LYS A 45 -12.73 -9.12 0.24
C LYS A 45 -11.21 -8.99 0.10
N ALA A 46 -10.72 -7.78 -0.20
CA ALA A 46 -9.29 -7.52 -0.32
C ALA A 46 -8.55 -7.72 1.02
N ALA A 47 -9.17 -7.32 2.15
CA ALA A 47 -8.60 -7.52 3.47
C ALA A 47 -8.38 -9.01 3.77
N ARG A 48 -9.41 -9.85 3.59
CA ARG A 48 -9.33 -11.31 3.83
C ARG A 48 -8.27 -11.98 2.96
N GLU A 49 -8.24 -11.66 1.66
CA GLU A 49 -7.24 -12.21 0.74
C GLU A 49 -5.81 -11.84 1.17
N ALA A 50 -5.57 -10.58 1.51
CA ALA A 50 -4.26 -10.13 1.98
C ALA A 50 -3.86 -10.79 3.32
N ILE A 51 -4.78 -10.87 4.29
CA ILE A 51 -4.55 -11.50 5.60
C ILE A 51 -4.21 -12.99 5.43
N GLU A 52 -4.95 -13.71 4.60
CA GLU A 52 -4.70 -15.13 4.34
C GLU A 52 -3.30 -15.35 3.76
N LEU A 53 -2.91 -14.58 2.75
CA LEU A 53 -1.59 -14.68 2.14
C LEU A 53 -0.46 -14.34 3.14
N LEU A 54 -0.64 -13.31 3.96
CA LEU A 54 0.31 -12.95 5.01
C LEU A 54 0.44 -14.06 6.07
N HIS A 55 -0.65 -14.71 6.46
CA HIS A 55 -0.61 -15.86 7.39
C HIS A 55 0.16 -17.06 6.80
N TYR A 56 0.15 -17.23 5.47
CA TYR A 56 1.01 -18.21 4.79
C TYR A 56 2.47 -17.75 4.61
N GLY A 57 2.85 -16.62 5.20
CA GLY A 57 4.21 -16.08 5.13
C GLY A 57 4.57 -15.46 3.78
N GLN A 58 3.57 -15.14 2.95
CA GLN A 58 3.78 -14.50 1.65
C GLN A 58 3.88 -12.98 1.80
N ASP A 59 4.83 -12.37 1.11
CA ASP A 59 4.87 -10.91 0.95
C ASP A 59 3.68 -10.49 0.08
N VAL A 60 2.96 -9.48 0.53
CA VAL A 60 1.72 -9.03 -0.13
C VAL A 60 1.84 -7.60 -0.59
N VAL A 61 1.46 -7.36 -1.84
CA VAL A 61 1.35 -6.03 -2.45
C VAL A 61 -0.12 -5.76 -2.74
N VAL A 62 -0.71 -4.82 -2.03
CA VAL A 62 -2.05 -4.33 -2.34
C VAL A 62 -1.97 -3.17 -3.30
N VAL A 63 -2.73 -3.23 -4.39
CA VAL A 63 -2.82 -2.16 -5.39
C VAL A 63 -4.26 -1.65 -5.52
N THR A 64 -4.42 -0.38 -5.86
CA THR A 64 -5.74 0.21 -6.16
C THR A 64 -6.12 0.10 -7.63
N ALA A 65 -5.16 -0.21 -8.48
CA ALA A 65 -5.32 -0.49 -9.90
C ALA A 65 -4.15 -1.36 -10.37
N ARG A 66 -4.43 -2.41 -11.13
CA ARG A 66 -3.37 -3.23 -11.78
C ARG A 66 -2.87 -2.55 -13.04
N GLU A 67 -3.79 -2.07 -13.85
CA GLU A 67 -3.53 -1.43 -15.12
C GLU A 67 -4.16 -0.02 -15.17
N HIS A 68 -3.77 0.74 -16.19
CA HIS A 68 -4.30 2.10 -16.36
C HIS A 68 -5.82 2.12 -16.57
N GLU A 69 -6.33 1.09 -17.22
CA GLU A 69 -7.76 0.89 -17.50
C GLU A 69 -8.59 0.78 -16.22
N ASP A 70 -8.06 0.13 -15.18
CA ASP A 70 -8.72 0.02 -13.86
C ASP A 70 -8.91 1.41 -13.22
N TYR A 71 -7.91 2.27 -13.35
CA TYR A 71 -8.02 3.66 -12.92
C TYR A 71 -9.08 4.43 -13.71
N LEU A 72 -9.09 4.29 -15.03
CA LEU A 72 -10.07 4.97 -15.87
C LEU A 72 -11.50 4.51 -15.55
N GLU A 73 -11.70 3.22 -15.30
CA GLU A 73 -13.00 2.69 -14.87
C GLU A 73 -13.42 3.27 -13.50
N ALA A 74 -12.51 3.38 -12.55
CA ALA A 74 -12.79 4.01 -11.26
C ALA A 74 -13.22 5.47 -11.42
N VAL A 75 -12.54 6.24 -12.29
CA VAL A 75 -12.90 7.63 -12.59
C VAL A 75 -14.29 7.71 -13.24
N LYS A 76 -14.60 6.80 -14.17
CA LYS A 76 -15.91 6.73 -14.83
C LYS A 76 -17.03 6.46 -13.83
N VAL A 77 -16.88 5.42 -12.99
CA VAL A 77 -17.87 5.08 -11.95
C VAL A 77 -18.03 6.24 -10.95
N GLY A 78 -16.93 6.88 -10.55
CA GLY A 78 -16.97 8.07 -9.71
C GLY A 78 -17.77 9.20 -10.33
N LYS A 79 -17.55 9.48 -11.63
CA LYS A 79 -18.30 10.51 -12.37
C LYS A 79 -19.80 10.22 -12.40
N GLU A 80 -20.19 8.96 -12.61
CA GLU A 80 -21.60 8.53 -12.56
C GLU A 80 -22.25 8.80 -11.20
N LYS A 81 -21.43 8.82 -10.13
CA LYS A 81 -21.84 9.16 -8.76
C LYS A 81 -21.64 10.64 -8.40
N GLY A 82 -21.33 11.50 -9.36
CA GLY A 82 -21.11 12.93 -9.15
C GLY A 82 -19.77 13.28 -8.51
N MET A 83 -18.80 12.38 -8.53
CA MET A 83 -17.46 12.60 -7.97
C MET A 83 -16.49 13.16 -9.01
N SER A 84 -15.66 14.12 -8.60
CA SER A 84 -14.51 14.56 -9.39
C SER A 84 -13.39 13.51 -9.37
N ARG A 85 -12.41 13.61 -10.27
CA ARG A 85 -11.20 12.76 -10.24
C ARG A 85 -10.47 12.87 -8.89
N THR A 86 -10.36 14.09 -8.36
CA THR A 86 -9.75 14.32 -7.04
C THR A 86 -10.53 13.62 -5.91
N ALA A 87 -11.86 13.64 -5.97
CA ALA A 87 -12.70 12.93 -5.00
C ALA A 87 -12.51 11.41 -5.08
N VAL A 88 -12.41 10.84 -6.28
CA VAL A 88 -12.10 9.41 -6.49
C VAL A 88 -10.73 9.06 -5.92
N ALA A 89 -9.71 9.87 -6.18
CA ALA A 89 -8.36 9.67 -5.64
C ALA A 89 -8.36 9.70 -4.09
N LYS A 90 -9.02 10.68 -3.48
CA LYS A 90 -9.16 10.76 -2.02
C LYS A 90 -9.92 9.56 -1.44
N TYR A 91 -10.96 9.09 -2.12
CA TYR A 91 -11.68 7.89 -1.74
C TYR A 91 -10.75 6.67 -1.74
N ALA A 92 -9.98 6.45 -2.81
CA ALA A 92 -9.04 5.34 -2.92
C ALA A 92 -7.98 5.39 -1.79
N GLN A 93 -7.41 6.55 -1.51
CA GLN A 93 -6.44 6.75 -0.45
C GLN A 93 -7.03 6.48 0.94
N SER A 94 -8.25 6.92 1.21
CA SER A 94 -8.94 6.64 2.45
C SER A 94 -9.20 5.13 2.61
N ARG A 95 -9.61 4.47 1.55
CA ARG A 95 -9.88 3.02 1.59
C ARG A 95 -8.61 2.19 1.80
N ILE A 96 -7.48 2.58 1.24
CA ILE A 96 -6.20 1.87 1.46
C ILE A 96 -5.71 2.03 2.91
N GLY A 97 -5.94 3.18 3.52
CA GLY A 97 -5.66 3.40 4.95
C GLY A 97 -6.54 2.51 5.84
N GLU A 98 -7.84 2.47 5.59
CA GLU A 98 -8.77 1.58 6.29
C GLU A 98 -8.39 0.12 6.14
N LEU A 99 -8.04 -0.30 4.91
CA LEU A 99 -7.56 -1.64 4.63
C LEU A 99 -6.33 -1.99 5.45
N SER A 100 -5.37 -1.06 5.57
CA SER A 100 -4.16 -1.27 6.37
C SER A 100 -4.49 -1.59 7.83
N ALA A 101 -5.46 -0.87 8.41
CA ALA A 101 -5.87 -1.10 9.79
C ALA A 101 -6.53 -2.48 9.96
N LEU A 102 -7.37 -2.90 9.02
CA LEU A 102 -7.96 -4.24 9.04
C LEU A 102 -6.91 -5.34 8.94
N ILE A 103 -5.94 -5.20 8.04
CA ILE A 103 -4.88 -6.20 7.84
C ILE A 103 -3.97 -6.27 9.07
N LEU A 104 -3.45 -5.14 9.54
CA LEU A 104 -2.48 -5.09 10.65
C LEU A 104 -3.08 -5.57 11.99
N LYS A 105 -4.40 -5.49 12.15
CA LYS A 105 -5.09 -6.04 13.31
C LYS A 105 -5.02 -7.57 13.39
N GLU A 106 -4.98 -8.24 12.26
CA GLU A 106 -5.06 -9.71 12.19
C GLU A 106 -3.76 -10.38 11.71
N ALA A 107 -2.91 -9.67 10.98
CA ALA A 107 -1.67 -10.23 10.45
C ALA A 107 -0.44 -9.47 10.95
N LYS A 108 0.59 -10.21 11.37
CA LYS A 108 1.89 -9.65 11.74
C LYS A 108 2.76 -9.49 10.50
N VAL A 109 3.40 -8.35 10.39
CA VAL A 109 4.35 -8.03 9.31
C VAL A 109 5.68 -7.55 9.88
N CYS A 110 6.78 -7.75 9.17
CA CYS A 110 8.07 -7.20 9.58
C CYS A 110 8.21 -5.71 9.21
N GLY A 111 7.41 -5.22 8.29
CA GLY A 111 7.38 -3.83 7.87
C GLY A 111 6.37 -3.57 6.77
N CYS A 112 6.10 -2.29 6.54
CA CYS A 112 5.21 -1.85 5.46
C CYS A 112 6.00 -1.07 4.40
N PHE A 113 5.63 -1.25 3.12
CA PHE A 113 6.07 -0.37 2.05
C PHE A 113 4.88 0.47 1.58
N LEU A 114 5.04 1.79 1.57
CA LEU A 114 3.98 2.74 1.27
C LEU A 114 4.36 3.59 0.07
N THR A 115 3.54 3.58 -0.96
CA THR A 115 3.76 4.38 -2.16
C THR A 115 2.70 5.45 -2.32
N GLY A 116 3.15 6.70 -2.36
CA GLY A 116 2.35 7.91 -2.38
C GLY A 116 2.27 8.57 -0.99
N GLY A 117 2.51 9.89 -0.93
CA GLY A 117 2.46 10.64 0.33
C GLY A 117 1.09 10.57 1.02
N ASP A 118 0.03 10.67 0.23
CA ASP A 118 -1.34 10.58 0.75
C ASP A 118 -1.67 9.17 1.28
N THR A 119 -1.07 8.12 0.70
CA THR A 119 -1.18 6.74 1.22
C THR A 119 -0.55 6.64 2.60
N ALA A 120 0.65 7.19 2.79
CA ALA A 120 1.32 7.18 4.10
C ALA A 120 0.51 7.96 5.15
N ILE A 121 -0.03 9.12 4.79
CA ILE A 121 -0.91 9.91 5.67
C ILE A 121 -2.16 9.12 6.05
N SER A 122 -2.80 8.47 5.09
CA SER A 122 -4.00 7.67 5.33
C SER A 122 -3.71 6.48 6.26
N VAL A 123 -2.60 5.77 6.03
CA VAL A 123 -2.16 4.67 6.91
C VAL A 123 -1.90 5.17 8.33
N ASN A 124 -1.21 6.30 8.51
CA ASN A 124 -1.01 6.92 9.81
C ASN A 124 -2.35 7.20 10.51
N ASN A 125 -3.28 7.85 9.81
CA ASN A 125 -4.55 8.26 10.38
C ASN A 125 -5.40 7.06 10.83
N TYR A 126 -5.54 6.03 9.99
CA TYR A 126 -6.35 4.85 10.32
C TYR A 126 -5.74 3.94 11.38
N ASN A 127 -4.41 4.00 11.58
CA ASN A 127 -3.71 3.29 12.64
C ASN A 127 -3.40 4.20 13.85
N HIS A 128 -4.01 5.37 13.91
CA HIS A 128 -3.95 6.34 15.01
C HIS A 128 -2.53 6.80 15.36
N ALA A 129 -1.58 6.69 14.43
CA ALA A 129 -0.22 7.16 14.65
C ALA A 129 -0.19 8.70 14.83
N HIS A 130 0.62 9.16 15.75
CA HIS A 130 0.79 10.60 16.02
C HIS A 130 1.69 11.26 14.98
N GLY A 131 2.51 10.47 14.30
CA GLY A 131 3.46 10.88 13.30
C GLY A 131 4.38 9.74 12.89
N ALA A 132 5.53 10.11 12.36
CA ALA A 132 6.56 9.14 11.99
C ALA A 132 7.96 9.74 12.23
N LYS A 133 8.90 8.91 12.66
CA LYS A 133 10.30 9.26 12.83
C LYS A 133 11.10 8.79 11.64
N LEU A 134 11.82 9.70 10.99
CA LEU A 134 12.79 9.35 9.94
C LEU A 134 13.94 8.56 10.57
N VAL A 135 14.25 7.41 9.99
CA VAL A 135 15.34 6.53 10.45
C VAL A 135 16.55 6.67 9.52
N GLU A 136 16.38 6.36 8.25
CA GLU A 136 17.46 6.43 7.25
C GLU A 136 16.91 6.48 5.81
N GLU A 137 17.78 6.79 4.86
CA GLU A 137 17.52 6.61 3.45
C GLU A 137 17.91 5.19 3.03
N VAL A 138 16.95 4.43 2.52
CA VAL A 138 17.15 3.03 2.09
C VAL A 138 17.64 2.94 0.64
N LEU A 139 17.05 3.75 -0.21
CA LEU A 139 17.41 3.96 -1.62
C LEU A 139 17.28 5.46 -1.90
N PRO A 140 17.87 6.00 -2.98
CA PRO A 140 17.77 7.42 -3.28
C PRO A 140 16.32 7.93 -3.22
N ILE A 141 16.06 8.89 -2.33
CA ILE A 141 14.74 9.53 -2.09
C ILE A 141 13.67 8.53 -1.59
N ILE A 142 14.08 7.39 -1.05
CA ILE A 142 13.19 6.39 -0.44
C ILE A 142 13.63 6.17 0.99
N ALA A 143 12.76 6.51 1.92
CA ALA A 143 13.08 6.60 3.34
C ALA A 143 12.46 5.48 4.16
N LEU A 144 13.22 4.97 5.13
CA LEU A 144 12.69 4.19 6.24
C LEU A 144 12.24 5.16 7.34
N ILE A 145 11.01 5.02 7.75
CA ILE A 145 10.42 5.70 8.90
C ILE A 145 9.92 4.66 9.91
N GLN A 146 9.68 5.10 11.13
CA GLN A 146 8.96 4.32 12.14
C GLN A 146 7.75 5.10 12.60
N LEU A 147 6.61 4.41 12.73
CA LEU A 147 5.39 5.05 13.24
C LEU A 147 5.60 5.50 14.69
N ASP A 148 5.16 6.71 15.00
CA ASP A 148 5.21 7.28 16.34
C ASP A 148 3.85 7.19 17.01
N GLY A 149 3.76 6.37 18.05
CA GLY A 149 2.49 6.12 18.76
C GLY A 149 1.47 5.30 17.96
N GLY A 150 0.21 5.45 18.31
CA GLY A 150 -0.91 4.73 17.68
C GLY A 150 -0.98 3.25 18.04
N ASP A 151 -1.63 2.48 17.17
CA ASP A 151 -1.89 1.05 17.38
C ASP A 151 -0.63 0.20 17.18
N TYR A 152 0.32 0.69 16.40
CA TYR A 152 1.56 -0.03 16.05
C TYR A 152 2.79 0.86 16.21
N PRO A 153 3.13 1.28 17.45
CA PRO A 153 4.30 2.14 17.68
C PRO A 153 5.59 1.40 17.28
N GLY A 154 6.44 2.09 16.54
CA GLY A 154 7.70 1.55 16.05
C GLY A 154 7.58 0.68 14.80
N LEU A 155 6.39 0.48 14.22
CA LEU A 155 6.24 -0.24 12.94
C LEU A 155 7.11 0.42 11.87
N PRO A 156 8.08 -0.31 11.29
CA PRO A 156 8.93 0.24 10.25
C PRO A 156 8.17 0.32 8.92
N CYS A 157 8.27 1.48 8.27
CA CYS A 157 7.66 1.73 6.98
C CYS A 157 8.69 2.32 6.01
N ILE A 158 8.85 1.72 4.83
CA ILE A 158 9.58 2.34 3.73
C ILE A 158 8.58 3.14 2.90
N VAL A 159 8.86 4.43 2.73
CA VAL A 159 7.97 5.39 2.06
C VAL A 159 8.64 5.98 0.85
N LYS A 160 7.93 6.03 -0.27
CA LYS A 160 8.38 6.69 -1.50
C LYS A 160 7.26 7.49 -2.19
N GLY A 161 7.65 8.47 -2.97
CA GLY A 161 6.76 9.13 -3.94
C GLY A 161 6.36 8.17 -5.07
N GLY A 162 5.20 8.40 -5.69
CA GLY A 162 4.66 7.52 -6.72
C GLY A 162 5.59 7.26 -7.91
N SER A 163 6.27 8.31 -8.39
CA SER A 163 7.16 8.25 -9.56
C SER A 163 8.65 8.07 -9.19
N ILE A 164 8.95 7.80 -7.91
CA ILE A 164 10.32 7.70 -7.40
C ILE A 164 10.83 6.26 -7.46
N GLY A 165 12.15 6.14 -7.65
CA GLY A 165 12.89 4.88 -7.63
C GLY A 165 12.93 4.17 -8.98
N ASP A 166 13.87 3.22 -9.08
CA ASP A 166 14.00 2.34 -10.24
C ASP A 166 12.92 1.24 -10.21
N ARG A 167 12.90 0.42 -11.28
CA ARG A 167 11.93 -0.68 -11.43
C ARG A 167 12.01 -1.73 -10.31
N GLU A 168 13.13 -1.83 -9.62
CA GLU A 168 13.40 -2.82 -8.57
C GLU A 168 13.15 -2.27 -7.16
N ALA A 169 12.78 -1.00 -7.01
CA ALA A 169 12.73 -0.34 -5.71
C ALA A 169 11.83 -1.06 -4.69
N LEU A 170 10.66 -1.56 -5.10
CA LEU A 170 9.78 -2.33 -4.22
C LEU A 170 10.41 -3.69 -3.85
N ALA A 171 10.94 -4.43 -4.82
CA ALA A 171 11.58 -5.71 -4.57
C ALA A 171 12.81 -5.57 -3.64
N LYS A 172 13.65 -4.56 -3.88
CA LYS A 172 14.78 -4.22 -3.00
C LYS A 172 14.33 -3.83 -1.59
N SER A 173 13.23 -3.12 -1.46
CA SER A 173 12.67 -2.75 -0.14
C SER A 173 12.15 -3.96 0.63
N ILE A 174 11.56 -4.94 -0.05
CA ILE A 174 11.16 -6.22 0.56
C ILE A 174 12.39 -6.97 1.10
N VAL A 175 13.44 -7.08 0.28
CA VAL A 175 14.71 -7.71 0.68
C VAL A 175 15.32 -6.98 1.88
N TYR A 176 15.34 -5.64 1.84
CA TYR A 176 15.86 -4.83 2.93
C TYR A 176 15.21 -5.15 4.28
N PHE A 177 13.87 -5.25 4.34
CA PHE A 177 13.18 -5.65 5.56
C PHE A 177 13.59 -7.05 6.04
N LYS A 178 13.77 -7.98 5.12
CA LYS A 178 14.11 -9.36 5.46
C LYS A 178 15.56 -9.56 5.92
N GLU A 179 16.47 -8.71 5.48
CA GLU A 179 17.88 -8.79 5.91
C GLU A 179 18.12 -8.14 7.28
N ARG A 180 17.28 -7.19 7.69
CA ARG A 180 17.49 -6.40 8.92
C ARG A 180 16.57 -6.74 10.08
N MET A 181 15.57 -7.57 9.86
CA MET A 181 14.59 -7.97 10.86
C MET A 181 14.47 -9.49 10.96
#